data_cfcff4febfb0c8a6bd040d060a0c39b6
#
_entry.id   cfcff4febfb0c8a6bd040d060a0c39b6
#
_cell.length_a   1.000
_cell.length_b   1.000
_cell.length_c   1.000
_cell.angle_alpha   90.00
_cell.angle_beta   90.00
_cell.angle_gamma   90.00
#
_symmetry.space_group_name_H-M   'P 1'
#
loop_
_entity.id
_entity.type
_entity.pdbx_description
1 polymer ?
#
loop_
_entity_poly.entity_id
_entity_poly.type
_entity_poly.pdbx_seq_one_letter_code
_entity_poly.pdbx_strand_id
1 'polypeptide(L)'
;MYKKILVPLDGSELAECTLNHVKKLFQDGPVGEVVLLNAVVIEIPWRELNAGDEGHAIRFDYNAFKKTFMDKSRKYLARVKSRFSSEGIKVKTETIESNGPSQTITDYAQKNGVDLIVIATHGYTGMKKMMLGSIALKVLHESNVPVLLVRPEACRV
;
A
#
# COMPACT_ATOMS: atom_id res chain seq x y z
N MET A 1 5.43 3.84 22.57
CA MET A 1 6.58 3.80 21.64
C MET A 1 6.36 2.66 20.66
N TYR A 2 6.20 2.99 19.38
CA TYR A 2 6.01 1.97 18.33
C TYR A 2 7.34 1.44 17.83
N LYS A 3 7.49 0.12 17.78
CA LYS A 3 8.72 -0.54 17.27
C LYS A 3 8.68 -0.70 15.76
N LYS A 4 7.49 -0.96 15.19
CA LYS A 4 7.31 -1.17 13.76
C LYS A 4 5.95 -0.67 13.30
N ILE A 5 5.96 0.33 12.43
CA ILE A 5 4.76 0.90 11.81
C ILE A 5 4.62 0.38 10.38
N LEU A 6 3.44 -0.13 10.01
CA LEU A 6 3.09 -0.51 8.64
C LEU A 6 2.27 0.59 7.97
N VAL A 7 2.68 1.00 6.78
CA VAL A 7 1.99 2.00 5.96
C VAL A 7 1.65 1.39 4.61
N PRO A 8 0.41 0.94 4.40
CA PRO A 8 -0.05 0.50 3.09
C PRO A 8 -0.16 1.67 2.12
N LEU A 9 0.40 1.51 0.92
CA LEU A 9 0.39 2.50 -0.16
C LEU A 9 -0.07 1.83 -1.46
N ASP A 10 -0.98 2.49 -2.18
CA ASP A 10 -1.55 2.00 -3.44
C ASP A 10 -1.09 2.79 -4.68
N GLY A 11 -0.15 3.70 -4.50
CA GLY A 11 0.35 4.59 -5.54
C GLY A 11 -0.41 5.91 -5.66
N SER A 12 -1.47 6.12 -4.88
CA SER A 12 -2.22 7.36 -4.87
C SER A 12 -1.59 8.42 -3.95
N GLU A 13 -1.78 9.69 -4.28
CA GLU A 13 -1.40 10.80 -3.40
C GLU A 13 -2.17 10.78 -2.07
N LEU A 14 -3.40 10.26 -2.10
CA LEU A 14 -4.23 10.11 -0.91
C LEU A 14 -3.63 9.12 0.08
N ALA A 15 -3.06 8.01 -0.40
CA ALA A 15 -2.35 7.06 0.46
C ALA A 15 -1.04 7.66 1.01
N GLU A 16 -0.31 8.42 0.21
CA GLU A 16 0.94 9.07 0.63
C GLU A 16 0.72 10.13 1.73
N CYS A 17 -0.48 10.66 1.85
CA CYS A 17 -0.89 11.58 2.91
C CYS A 17 -0.63 11.03 4.32
N THR A 18 -0.72 9.71 4.51
CA THR A 18 -0.42 9.05 5.79
C THR A 18 1.00 9.30 6.29
N LEU A 19 1.94 9.53 5.37
CA LEU A 19 3.36 9.70 5.70
C LEU A 19 3.62 10.93 6.56
N ASN A 20 2.83 12.02 6.38
CA ASN A 20 2.96 13.21 7.21
C ASN A 20 2.57 12.93 8.68
N HIS A 21 1.57 12.07 8.90
CA HIS A 21 1.18 11.66 10.24
C HIS A 21 2.21 10.71 10.86
N VAL A 22 2.77 9.81 10.06
CA VAL A 22 3.86 8.94 10.52
C VAL A 22 5.08 9.76 10.94
N LYS A 23 5.46 10.82 10.18
CA LYS A 23 6.53 11.73 10.56
C LYS A 23 6.29 12.39 11.93
N LYS A 24 5.08 12.84 12.20
CA LYS A 24 4.72 13.42 13.52
C LYS A 24 4.92 12.41 14.64
N LEU A 25 4.55 11.14 14.44
CA LEU A 25 4.78 10.09 15.45
C LEU A 25 6.26 9.90 15.78
N PHE A 26 7.16 10.16 14.83
CA PHE A 26 8.61 10.14 15.09
C PHE A 26 9.09 11.36 15.89
N GLN A 27 8.47 12.51 15.70
CA GLN A 27 8.80 13.72 16.47
C GLN A 27 8.36 13.60 17.93
N ASP A 28 7.26 12.90 18.17
CA ASP A 28 6.68 12.70 19.50
C ASP A 28 7.35 11.57 20.29
N GLY A 29 8.21 10.77 19.66
CA GLY A 29 8.93 9.70 20.34
C GLY A 29 9.67 8.75 19.41
N PRO A 30 10.54 7.88 19.93
CA PRO A 30 11.30 6.96 19.09
C PRO A 30 10.40 5.90 18.47
N VAL A 31 10.39 5.83 17.15
CA VAL A 31 9.83 4.74 16.35
C VAL A 31 11.00 3.91 15.81
N GLY A 32 10.87 2.59 15.83
CA GLY A 32 11.96 1.71 15.40
C GLY A 32 12.13 1.67 13.87
N GLU A 33 11.05 1.29 13.18
CA GLU A 33 11.06 1.06 11.73
C GLU A 33 9.70 1.39 11.11
N VAL A 34 9.72 1.93 9.90
CA VAL A 34 8.52 2.05 9.05
C VAL A 34 8.62 1.09 7.88
N VAL A 35 7.57 0.34 7.64
CA VAL A 35 7.44 -0.52 6.47
C VAL A 35 6.41 0.09 5.53
N LEU A 36 6.85 0.45 4.32
CA LEU A 36 5.97 0.87 3.23
C LEU A 36 5.57 -0.38 2.44
N LEU A 37 4.30 -0.72 2.42
CA LEU A 37 3.78 -1.92 1.77
C LEU A 37 2.89 -1.56 0.60
N ASN A 38 3.14 -2.15 -0.56
CA ASN A 38 2.19 -2.15 -1.66
C ASN A 38 1.71 -3.59 -1.95
N ALA A 39 0.43 -3.83 -1.73
CA ALA A 39 -0.26 -5.04 -2.14
C ALA A 39 -0.72 -4.88 -3.60
N VAL A 40 -0.01 -5.52 -4.53
CA VAL A 40 -0.22 -5.36 -5.97
C VAL A 40 -1.25 -6.35 -6.48
N VAL A 41 -2.39 -5.82 -6.94
CA VAL A 41 -3.40 -6.61 -7.65
C VAL A 41 -3.05 -6.62 -9.14
N ILE A 42 -2.94 -7.81 -9.70
CA ILE A 42 -2.64 -8.00 -11.12
C ILE A 42 -3.93 -8.31 -11.85
N GLU A 43 -4.50 -7.29 -12.49
CA GLU A 43 -5.70 -7.43 -13.31
C GLU A 43 -5.30 -7.81 -14.73
N ILE A 44 -5.66 -9.02 -15.15
CA ILE A 44 -5.40 -9.49 -16.51
C ILE A 44 -6.44 -8.86 -17.44
N PRO A 45 -6.04 -8.16 -18.49
CA PRO A 45 -6.98 -7.57 -19.44
C PRO A 45 -7.60 -8.66 -20.34
N TRP A 46 -8.75 -9.17 -19.94
CA TRP A 46 -9.47 -10.23 -20.66
C TRP A 46 -9.73 -9.94 -22.15
N ARG A 47 -9.78 -8.65 -22.54
CA ARG A 47 -9.94 -8.25 -23.94
C ARG A 47 -8.72 -8.56 -24.80
N GLU A 48 -7.52 -8.47 -24.21
CA GLU A 48 -6.27 -8.77 -24.92
C GLU A 48 -6.04 -10.29 -25.06
N LEU A 49 -6.61 -11.09 -24.15
CA LEU A 49 -6.56 -12.55 -24.23
C LEU A 49 -7.47 -13.12 -25.35
N ASN A 50 -8.55 -12.42 -25.68
CA ASN A 50 -9.54 -12.84 -26.66
C ASN A 50 -9.42 -12.11 -28.01
N ALA A 51 -8.44 -11.24 -28.21
CA ALA A 51 -8.21 -10.50 -29.45
C ALA A 51 -7.47 -11.33 -30.54
N GLY A 52 -7.36 -12.63 -30.37
CA GLY A 52 -6.84 -13.54 -31.38
C GLY A 52 -7.87 -13.76 -32.48
N ASP A 53 -7.80 -12.94 -33.54
CA ASP A 53 -8.37 -13.27 -34.84
C ASP A 53 -7.68 -14.54 -35.36
N GLU A 54 -8.43 -15.36 -36.09
CA GLU A 54 -8.07 -16.70 -36.52
C GLU A 54 -6.60 -16.84 -37.00
N GLY A 55 -5.75 -17.50 -36.20
CA GLY A 55 -4.44 -18.00 -36.64
C GLY A 55 -3.19 -17.57 -35.88
N HIS A 56 -3.20 -16.58 -35.04
CA HIS A 56 -2.04 -16.19 -34.20
C HIS A 56 -2.43 -16.14 -32.73
N ALA A 57 -2.34 -17.26 -32.02
CA ALA A 57 -2.41 -17.28 -30.56
C ALA A 57 -1.20 -16.49 -30.02
N ILE A 58 -1.41 -15.21 -29.72
CA ILE A 58 -0.45 -14.44 -28.93
C ILE A 58 -0.41 -15.11 -27.57
N ARG A 59 0.67 -15.82 -27.31
CA ARG A 59 0.88 -16.51 -26.03
C ARG A 59 1.12 -15.43 -24.98
N PHE A 60 0.07 -15.14 -24.19
CA PHE A 60 0.15 -14.19 -23.09
C PHE A 60 1.16 -14.71 -22.06
N ASP A 61 2.27 -13.98 -21.89
CA ASP A 61 3.26 -14.28 -20.86
C ASP A 61 2.87 -13.59 -19.56
N TYR A 62 2.16 -14.32 -18.71
CA TYR A 62 1.76 -13.85 -17.38
C TYR A 62 2.96 -13.44 -16.54
N ASN A 63 4.08 -14.14 -16.61
CA ASN A 63 5.25 -13.81 -15.79
C ASN A 63 5.88 -12.48 -16.19
N ALA A 64 6.00 -12.21 -17.49
CA ALA A 64 6.49 -10.93 -17.99
C ALA A 64 5.52 -9.78 -17.60
N PHE A 65 4.21 -10.02 -17.73
CA PHE A 65 3.17 -9.07 -17.35
C PHE A 65 3.22 -8.76 -15.84
N LYS A 66 3.21 -9.78 -14.99
CA LYS A 66 3.36 -9.68 -13.55
C LYS A 66 4.63 -8.90 -13.17
N LYS A 67 5.76 -9.24 -13.79
CA LYS A 67 7.04 -8.56 -13.53
C LYS A 67 6.92 -7.05 -13.73
N THR A 68 6.24 -6.61 -14.78
CA THR A 68 6.03 -5.18 -15.05
C THR A 68 5.32 -4.47 -13.91
N PHE A 69 4.25 -5.06 -13.36
CA PHE A 69 3.51 -4.48 -12.23
C PHE A 69 4.33 -4.46 -10.94
N MET A 70 5.03 -5.56 -10.66
CA MET A 70 5.88 -5.66 -9.47
C MET A 70 7.06 -4.68 -9.53
N ASP A 71 7.69 -4.51 -10.68
CA ASP A 71 8.79 -3.56 -10.87
C ASP A 71 8.30 -2.10 -10.77
N LYS A 72 7.11 -1.80 -11.31
CA LYS A 72 6.47 -0.49 -11.15
C LYS A 72 6.24 -0.16 -9.67
N SER A 73 5.72 -1.12 -8.92
CA SER A 73 5.50 -0.98 -7.48
C SER A 73 6.81 -0.77 -6.71
N ARG A 74 7.84 -1.55 -6.99
CA ARG A 74 9.16 -1.39 -6.36
C ARG A 74 9.77 -0.02 -6.63
N LYS A 75 9.71 0.47 -7.86
CA LYS A 75 10.18 1.82 -8.23
C LYS A 75 9.41 2.91 -7.51
N TYR A 76 8.09 2.76 -7.41
CA TYR A 76 7.23 3.66 -6.66
C TYR A 76 7.64 3.72 -5.18
N LEU A 77 7.71 2.57 -4.50
CA LEU A 77 8.08 2.51 -3.09
C LEU A 77 9.52 3.01 -2.83
N ALA A 78 10.46 2.75 -3.74
CA ALA A 78 11.82 3.26 -3.64
C ALA A 78 11.86 4.79 -3.70
N ARG A 79 11.05 5.42 -4.56
CA ARG A 79 10.91 6.89 -4.64
C ARG A 79 10.33 7.46 -3.35
N VAL A 80 9.28 6.84 -2.81
CA VAL A 80 8.66 7.27 -1.55
C VAL A 80 9.65 7.11 -0.39
N LYS A 81 10.33 5.96 -0.32
CA LYS A 81 11.36 5.69 0.68
C LYS A 81 12.47 6.75 0.65
N SER A 82 12.98 7.11 -0.53
CA SER A 82 14.04 8.12 -0.67
C SER A 82 13.65 9.46 -0.06
N ARG A 83 12.42 9.93 -0.31
CA ARG A 83 11.90 11.17 0.27
C ARG A 83 11.74 11.09 1.80
N PHE A 84 11.40 9.92 2.32
CA PHE A 84 11.10 9.71 3.73
C PHE A 84 12.36 9.45 4.57
N SER A 85 13.34 8.74 4.01
CA SER A 85 14.59 8.39 4.69
C SER A 85 15.54 9.58 4.91
N SER A 86 15.38 10.67 4.14
CA SER A 86 16.18 11.89 4.32
C SER A 86 16.03 12.53 5.71
N GLU A 87 15.03 12.12 6.47
CA GLU A 87 14.73 12.61 7.82
C GLU A 87 15.25 11.68 8.93
N GLY A 88 16.14 10.72 8.59
CA GLY A 88 16.74 9.81 9.59
C GLY A 88 15.84 8.66 10.03
N ILE A 89 14.69 8.45 9.35
CA ILE A 89 13.74 7.39 9.63
C ILE A 89 14.18 6.09 8.96
N LYS A 90 14.24 4.99 9.73
CA LYS A 90 14.51 3.67 9.16
C LYS A 90 13.32 3.16 8.39
N VAL A 91 13.46 3.06 7.06
CA VAL A 91 12.36 2.67 6.16
C VAL A 91 12.69 1.39 5.41
N LYS A 92 11.79 0.43 5.47
CA LYS A 92 11.76 -0.79 4.66
C LYS A 92 10.64 -0.71 3.62
N THR A 93 10.80 -1.34 2.48
CA THR A 93 9.77 -1.43 1.43
C THR A 93 9.43 -2.87 1.14
N GLU A 94 8.13 -3.14 0.97
CA GLU A 94 7.61 -4.47 0.62
C GLU A 94 6.62 -4.35 -0.53
N THR A 95 6.82 -5.17 -1.55
CA THR A 95 5.90 -5.32 -2.68
C THR A 95 5.41 -6.75 -2.71
N ILE A 96 4.11 -6.96 -2.53
CA ILE A 96 3.49 -8.28 -2.43
C ILE A 96 2.39 -8.39 -3.48
N GLU A 97 2.44 -9.43 -4.32
CA GLU A 97 1.30 -9.80 -5.17
C GLU A 97 0.12 -10.22 -4.31
N SER A 98 -1.06 -9.71 -4.63
CA SER A 98 -2.24 -9.87 -3.80
C SER A 98 -3.50 -10.05 -4.62
N ASN A 99 -4.36 -10.97 -4.21
CA ASN A 99 -5.75 -11.08 -4.68
C ASN A 99 -6.75 -10.41 -3.72
N GLY A 100 -6.26 -10.02 -2.52
CA GLY A 100 -7.05 -9.34 -1.50
C GLY A 100 -6.18 -8.41 -0.66
N PRO A 101 -6.04 -7.12 -1.05
CA PRO A 101 -5.11 -6.20 -0.39
C PRO A 101 -5.33 -6.07 1.13
N SER A 102 -6.56 -6.06 1.62
CA SER A 102 -6.85 -5.99 3.06
C SER A 102 -6.26 -7.18 3.81
N GLN A 103 -6.47 -8.40 3.30
CA GLN A 103 -5.93 -9.61 3.90
C GLN A 103 -4.40 -9.62 3.87
N THR A 104 -3.80 -9.22 2.75
CA THR A 104 -2.34 -9.12 2.62
C THR A 104 -1.74 -8.16 3.65
N ILE A 105 -2.39 -7.02 3.89
CA ILE A 105 -1.97 -6.03 4.89
C ILE A 105 -2.05 -6.61 6.29
N THR A 106 -3.17 -7.21 6.67
CA THR A 106 -3.38 -7.76 8.02
C THR A 106 -2.49 -8.95 8.30
N ASP A 107 -2.32 -9.86 7.33
CA ASP A 107 -1.41 -11.00 7.44
C ASP A 107 0.04 -10.55 7.58
N TYR A 108 0.46 -9.56 6.78
CA TYR A 108 1.81 -9.02 6.90
C TYR A 108 2.05 -8.42 8.27
N ALA A 109 1.11 -7.62 8.77
CA ALA A 109 1.20 -7.00 10.07
C ALA A 109 1.37 -8.03 11.20
N GLN A 110 0.53 -9.07 11.19
CA GLN A 110 0.57 -10.13 12.19
C GLN A 110 1.88 -10.93 12.14
N LYS A 111 2.31 -11.34 10.93
CA LYS A 111 3.49 -12.20 10.74
C LYS A 111 4.82 -11.50 11.02
N ASN A 112 4.86 -10.18 10.88
CA ASN A 112 6.10 -9.41 10.94
C ASN A 112 6.25 -8.54 12.21
N GLY A 113 5.38 -8.74 13.21
CA GLY A 113 5.46 -8.02 14.49
C GLY A 113 5.26 -6.52 14.34
N VAL A 114 4.32 -6.12 13.47
CA VAL A 114 3.86 -4.74 13.35
C VAL A 114 3.03 -4.41 14.59
N ASP A 115 3.20 -3.23 15.15
CA ASP A 115 2.47 -2.77 16.33
C ASP A 115 1.55 -1.56 16.06
N LEU A 116 1.59 -1.02 14.84
CA LEU A 116 0.63 -0.02 14.35
C LEU A 116 0.50 -0.09 12.83
N ILE A 117 -0.73 -0.09 12.32
CA ILE A 117 -1.03 0.14 10.90
C ILE A 117 -1.51 1.59 10.75
N VAL A 118 -0.91 2.36 9.83
CA VAL A 118 -1.36 3.72 9.48
C VAL A 118 -1.84 3.71 8.04
N ILE A 119 -3.14 3.89 7.84
CA ILE A 119 -3.78 3.76 6.52
C ILE A 119 -4.69 4.95 6.22
N ALA A 120 -4.69 5.40 4.95
CA ALA A 120 -5.64 6.41 4.50
C ALA A 120 -7.07 5.85 4.43
N THR A 121 -8.05 6.65 4.81
CA THR A 121 -9.46 6.26 4.74
C THR A 121 -9.96 6.08 3.31
N HIS A 122 -9.29 6.67 2.31
CA HIS A 122 -9.60 6.58 0.90
C HIS A 122 -8.32 6.29 0.11
N GLY A 123 -8.43 5.47 -0.92
CA GLY A 123 -7.36 5.19 -1.87
C GLY A 123 -7.69 5.77 -3.25
N TYR A 124 -7.25 5.06 -4.27
CA TYR A 124 -7.29 5.45 -5.68
C TYR A 124 -8.70 5.85 -6.21
N THR A 125 -9.76 5.34 -5.63
CA THR A 125 -11.13 5.52 -6.14
C THR A 125 -11.80 6.82 -5.72
N GLY A 126 -11.19 7.61 -4.83
CA GLY A 126 -11.65 8.98 -4.47
C GLY A 126 -13.15 9.11 -4.16
N MET A 127 -13.77 8.07 -3.60
CA MET A 127 -15.21 8.04 -3.35
C MET A 127 -15.63 9.14 -2.36
N LYS A 128 -16.84 9.64 -2.56
CA LYS A 128 -17.46 10.78 -1.88
C LYS A 128 -17.12 10.89 -0.38
N LYS A 129 -16.94 12.12 0.09
CA LYS A 129 -16.47 12.60 1.41
C LYS A 129 -16.95 11.87 2.69
N MET A 130 -17.89 10.94 2.61
CA MET A 130 -18.52 10.31 3.77
C MET A 130 -18.31 8.79 3.87
N MET A 131 -17.65 8.13 2.92
CA MET A 131 -17.49 6.68 2.95
C MET A 131 -16.04 6.29 3.21
N LEU A 132 -15.83 5.44 4.21
CA LEU A 132 -14.57 4.77 4.44
C LEU A 132 -14.28 3.81 3.29
N GLY A 133 -13.07 3.87 2.71
CA GLY A 133 -12.68 2.98 1.62
C GLY A 133 -12.77 1.51 2.01
N SER A 134 -13.15 0.66 1.07
CA SER A 134 -13.39 -0.77 1.33
C SER A 134 -12.18 -1.49 1.94
N ILE A 135 -10.98 -1.16 1.51
CA ILE A 135 -9.73 -1.75 2.03
C ILE A 135 -9.50 -1.28 3.47
N ALA A 136 -9.59 0.05 3.73
CA ALA A 136 -9.40 0.62 5.05
C ALA A 136 -10.43 0.06 6.06
N LEU A 137 -11.69 -0.07 5.64
CA LEU A 137 -12.74 -0.66 6.46
C LEU A 137 -12.46 -2.13 6.80
N LYS A 138 -12.06 -2.94 5.83
CA LYS A 138 -11.72 -4.35 6.06
C LYS A 138 -10.50 -4.49 6.96
N VAL A 139 -9.45 -3.69 6.73
CA VAL A 139 -8.26 -3.69 7.60
C VAL A 139 -8.65 -3.34 9.04
N LEU A 140 -9.53 -2.35 9.24
CA LEU A 140 -10.01 -1.96 10.56
C LEU A 140 -10.77 -3.11 11.27
N HIS A 141 -11.59 -3.86 10.52
CA HIS A 141 -12.38 -4.97 11.06
C HIS A 141 -11.58 -6.25 11.31
N GLU A 142 -10.60 -6.53 10.45
CA GLU A 142 -9.89 -7.82 10.43
C GLU A 142 -8.55 -7.76 11.17
N SER A 143 -8.05 -6.57 11.48
CA SER A 143 -6.74 -6.40 12.10
C SER A 143 -6.76 -6.71 13.59
N ASN A 144 -5.79 -7.53 14.03
CA ASN A 144 -5.46 -7.72 15.44
C ASN A 144 -4.42 -6.71 15.94
N VAL A 145 -3.98 -5.80 15.07
CA VAL A 145 -3.01 -4.74 15.34
C VAL A 145 -3.76 -3.40 15.37
N PRO A 146 -3.42 -2.45 16.26
CA PRO A 146 -3.99 -1.11 16.26
C PRO A 146 -3.92 -0.44 14.89
N VAL A 147 -5.00 0.23 14.49
CA VAL A 147 -5.12 0.90 13.18
C VAL A 147 -5.38 2.38 13.37
N LEU A 148 -4.51 3.21 12.82
CA LEU A 148 -4.70 4.66 12.71
C LEU A 148 -5.23 4.99 11.32
N LEU A 149 -6.47 5.47 11.27
CA LEU A 149 -7.10 5.93 10.04
C LEU A 149 -6.81 7.41 9.81
N VAL A 150 -6.19 7.74 8.67
CA VAL A 150 -5.88 9.11 8.27
C VAL A 150 -6.85 9.56 7.18
N ARG A 151 -7.55 10.67 7.44
CA ARG A 151 -8.41 11.28 6.42
C ARG A 151 -7.58 12.16 5.48
N PRO A 152 -7.77 12.08 4.15
CA PRO A 152 -7.02 12.91 3.21
C PRO A 152 -7.19 14.42 3.41
N GLU A 153 -8.32 14.85 3.94
CA GLU A 153 -8.54 16.27 4.28
C GLU A 153 -7.57 16.80 5.35
N ALA A 154 -7.11 15.91 6.25
CA ALA A 154 -6.11 16.26 7.26
C ALA A 154 -4.72 16.54 6.66
N CYS A 155 -4.53 16.34 5.36
CA CYS A 155 -3.27 16.56 4.65
C CYS A 155 -3.25 17.86 3.83
N ARG A 156 -4.35 18.56 3.80
CA ARG A 156 -4.47 19.89 3.19
C ARG A 156 -4.19 20.97 4.24
N VAL A 157 -2.97 20.98 4.73
CA VAL A 157 -2.46 22.08 5.58
C VAL A 157 -1.35 22.77 4.83
#